data_6a24d99f903dba83bdf51ee1337df82d
#
_entry.id   6a24d99f903dba83bdf51ee1337df82d
#
_cell.length_a   1.000
_cell.length_b   1.000
_cell.length_c   1.000
_cell.angle_alpha   90.00
_cell.angle_beta   90.00
_cell.angle_gamma   90.00
#
_symmetry.space_group_name_H-M   'P 1'
#
loop_
_entity.id
_entity.type
_entity.pdbx_description
1 polymer ?
#
loop_
_entity_poly.entity_id
_entity_poly.type
_entity_poly.pdbx_seq_one_letter_code
_entity_poly.pdbx_strand_id
1 'polypeptide(L)'
;MTQQMLPLNMANSWVEIFAFAGVLIGGVWALLQWRRSIQDRRSHMLFEMLKFYFESRIYDTFTTYIDHPEMHLSEDECEFWNGKKFYSPEVEQKIDEMLLFFSNVCYQKKKGFLPRNEGTIFRYQLVEILADPQIRDYMRWLKVYAEASYPFGELDD
;
A
#
# COMPACT_ATOMS: atom_id res chain seq x y z
N MET A 1 -37.75 69.93 -7.79
CA MET A 1 -37.74 68.69 -6.99
C MET A 1 -36.83 67.68 -7.67
N THR A 2 -35.57 67.66 -7.34
CA THR A 2 -34.55 66.74 -7.89
C THR A 2 -34.33 65.67 -6.86
N GLN A 3 -34.96 64.51 -7.06
CA GLN A 3 -34.62 63.29 -6.26
C GLN A 3 -33.25 62.81 -6.61
N GLN A 4 -32.35 62.88 -5.66
CA GLN A 4 -31.05 62.16 -5.67
C GLN A 4 -31.30 60.65 -5.64
N MET A 5 -31.25 60.01 -6.78
CA MET A 5 -31.07 58.53 -6.88
C MET A 5 -29.59 58.22 -6.93
N LEU A 6 -29.00 58.10 -5.76
CA LEU A 6 -27.70 57.51 -5.52
C LEU A 6 -27.66 57.20 -4.02
N PRO A 7 -27.44 55.94 -3.56
CA PRO A 7 -26.32 55.06 -3.83
C PRO A 7 -26.61 53.55 -3.74
N LEU A 8 -27.74 53.07 -4.23
CA LEU A 8 -28.13 51.66 -4.16
C LEU A 8 -27.19 50.77 -4.97
N ASN A 9 -26.55 51.30 -5.99
CA ASN A 9 -25.69 50.49 -6.88
C ASN A 9 -24.29 50.16 -6.28
N MET A 10 -23.75 51.04 -5.44
CA MET A 10 -22.46 50.78 -4.77
C MET A 10 -22.57 49.76 -3.65
N ALA A 11 -23.63 49.74 -2.88
CA ALA A 11 -23.84 48.79 -1.80
C ALA A 11 -23.97 47.36 -2.34
N ASN A 12 -24.69 47.17 -3.44
CA ASN A 12 -24.78 45.85 -4.10
C ASN A 12 -23.47 45.35 -4.62
N SER A 13 -22.60 46.21 -5.17
CA SER A 13 -21.29 45.84 -5.69
C SER A 13 -20.35 45.34 -4.58
N TRP A 14 -20.37 45.93 -3.39
CA TRP A 14 -19.59 45.47 -2.25
C TRP A 14 -20.07 44.12 -1.71
N VAL A 15 -21.38 43.88 -1.68
CA VAL A 15 -21.94 42.59 -1.27
C VAL A 15 -21.51 41.48 -2.22
N GLU A 16 -21.51 41.73 -3.52
CA GLU A 16 -21.04 40.77 -4.53
C GLU A 16 -19.55 40.46 -4.37
N ILE A 17 -18.70 41.49 -4.14
CA ILE A 17 -17.26 41.28 -3.91
C ILE A 17 -17.01 40.47 -2.65
N PHE A 18 -17.71 40.75 -1.55
CA PHE A 18 -17.56 39.97 -0.32
C PHE A 18 -18.08 38.53 -0.47
N ALA A 19 -19.20 38.36 -1.18
CA ALA A 19 -19.72 37.01 -1.48
C ALA A 19 -18.71 36.21 -2.31
N PHE A 20 -18.14 36.80 -3.36
CA PHE A 20 -17.11 36.14 -4.19
C PHE A 20 -15.83 35.83 -3.39
N ALA A 21 -15.36 36.77 -2.58
CA ALA A 21 -14.20 36.52 -1.70
C ALA A 21 -14.47 35.39 -0.70
N GLY A 22 -15.66 35.32 -0.13
CA GLY A 22 -16.09 34.25 0.77
C GLY A 22 -16.07 32.87 0.09
N VAL A 23 -16.57 32.79 -1.15
CA VAL A 23 -16.53 31.55 -1.94
C VAL A 23 -15.10 31.12 -2.23
N LEU A 24 -14.22 32.06 -2.60
CA LEU A 24 -12.81 31.75 -2.87
C LEU A 24 -12.08 31.24 -1.62
N ILE A 25 -12.26 31.95 -0.49
CA ILE A 25 -11.66 31.55 0.79
C ILE A 25 -12.20 30.19 1.23
N GLY A 26 -13.50 29.96 1.15
CA GLY A 26 -14.16 28.71 1.47
C GLY A 26 -13.66 27.56 0.57
N GLY A 27 -13.53 27.81 -0.73
CA GLY A 27 -13.00 26.85 -1.69
C GLY A 27 -11.55 26.43 -1.40
N VAL A 28 -10.67 27.42 -1.14
CA VAL A 28 -9.28 27.16 -0.76
C VAL A 28 -9.20 26.38 0.56
N TRP A 29 -10.00 26.76 1.54
CA TRP A 29 -10.07 26.06 2.82
C TRP A 29 -10.54 24.61 2.66
N ALA A 30 -11.57 24.38 1.87
CA ALA A 30 -12.07 23.03 1.57
C ALA A 30 -11.00 22.17 0.88
N LEU A 31 -10.24 22.72 -0.06
CA LEU A 31 -9.13 22.04 -0.73
C LEU A 31 -8.00 21.68 0.26
N LEU A 32 -7.67 22.57 1.17
CA LEU A 32 -6.66 22.31 2.21
C LEU A 32 -7.11 21.21 3.17
N GLN A 33 -8.37 21.26 3.61
CA GLN A 33 -8.94 20.20 4.45
C GLN A 33 -8.97 18.84 3.74
N TRP A 34 -9.35 18.83 2.46
CA TRP A 34 -9.35 17.62 1.66
C TRP A 34 -7.93 17.01 1.53
N ARG A 35 -6.93 17.85 1.25
CA ARG A 35 -5.52 17.39 1.21
C ARG A 35 -5.07 16.81 2.54
N ARG A 36 -5.37 17.46 3.67
CA ARG A 36 -5.04 16.93 5.00
C ARG A 36 -5.73 15.59 5.26
N SER A 37 -7.02 15.47 4.96
CA SER A 37 -7.77 14.22 5.09
C SER A 37 -7.17 13.07 4.28
N ILE A 38 -6.65 13.34 3.08
CA ILE A 38 -5.95 12.32 2.29
C ILE A 38 -4.64 11.90 2.97
N GLN A 39 -3.85 12.85 3.47
CA GLN A 39 -2.62 12.55 4.19
C GLN A 39 -2.88 11.72 5.45
N ASP A 40 -3.88 12.09 6.24
CA ASP A 40 -4.25 11.36 7.45
C ASP A 40 -4.67 9.92 7.14
N ARG A 41 -5.47 9.71 6.09
CA ARG A 41 -5.86 8.36 5.65
C ARG A 41 -4.66 7.53 5.20
N ARG A 42 -3.71 8.14 4.49
CA ARG A 42 -2.48 7.45 4.05
C ARG A 42 -1.62 7.05 5.23
N SER A 43 -1.40 7.95 6.18
CA SER A 43 -0.63 7.67 7.40
C SER A 43 -1.29 6.58 8.24
N HIS A 44 -2.62 6.64 8.38
CA HIS A 44 -3.37 5.60 9.08
C HIS A 44 -3.22 4.23 8.39
N MET A 45 -3.37 4.18 7.08
CA MET A 45 -3.22 2.95 6.32
C MET A 45 -1.80 2.37 6.45
N LEU A 46 -0.77 3.20 6.36
CA LEU A 46 0.61 2.75 6.59
C LEU A 46 0.80 2.21 8.00
N PHE A 47 0.27 2.90 9.00
CA PHE A 47 0.33 2.45 10.39
C PHE A 47 -0.36 1.08 10.58
N GLU A 48 -1.55 0.90 10.01
CA GLU A 48 -2.26 -0.39 10.06
C GLU A 48 -1.48 -1.50 9.34
N MET A 49 -0.85 -1.20 8.21
CA MET A 49 -0.01 -2.18 7.51
C MET A 49 1.24 -2.55 8.35
N LEU A 50 1.90 -1.58 8.97
CA LEU A 50 3.04 -1.84 9.87
C LEU A 50 2.60 -2.64 11.10
N LYS A 51 1.49 -2.24 11.71
CA LYS A 51 0.92 -2.96 12.83
C LYS A 51 0.64 -4.41 12.45
N PHE A 52 -0.04 -4.63 11.33
CA PHE A 52 -0.34 -5.98 10.84
C PHE A 52 0.95 -6.77 10.56
N TYR A 53 1.97 -6.16 9.95
CA TYR A 53 3.26 -6.80 9.68
C TYR A 53 3.94 -7.30 10.96
N PHE A 54 3.96 -6.49 12.03
CA PHE A 54 4.62 -6.84 13.29
C PHE A 54 3.76 -7.71 14.23
N GLU A 55 2.44 -7.56 14.22
CA GLU A 55 1.53 -8.33 15.07
C GLU A 55 1.13 -9.67 14.43
N SER A 56 1.22 -9.80 13.12
CA SER A 56 0.98 -11.05 12.41
C SER A 56 2.26 -11.91 12.36
N ARG A 57 2.10 -13.15 11.89
CA ARG A 57 3.23 -14.06 11.67
C ARG A 57 4.15 -13.66 10.53
N ILE A 58 3.85 -12.56 9.80
CA ILE A 58 4.60 -12.15 8.60
C ILE A 58 6.03 -11.78 8.96
N TYR A 59 6.22 -10.98 10.03
CA TYR A 59 7.56 -10.63 10.51
C TYR A 59 8.37 -11.88 10.92
N ASP A 60 7.75 -12.77 11.68
CA ASP A 60 8.39 -14.01 12.12
C ASP A 60 8.72 -14.91 10.92
N THR A 61 7.82 -15.00 9.94
CA THR A 61 8.05 -15.76 8.70
C THR A 61 9.22 -15.19 7.92
N PHE A 62 9.25 -13.86 7.74
CA PHE A 62 10.35 -13.20 7.05
C PHE A 62 11.69 -13.45 7.74
N THR A 63 11.78 -13.21 9.05
CA THR A 63 13.02 -13.39 9.81
C THR A 63 13.47 -14.84 9.86
N THR A 64 12.55 -15.79 9.92
CA THR A 64 12.86 -17.22 10.00
C THR A 64 13.34 -17.79 8.66
N TYR A 65 12.69 -17.42 7.57
CA TYR A 65 12.91 -18.10 6.28
C TYR A 65 13.70 -17.26 5.26
N ILE A 66 13.80 -15.96 5.43
CA ILE A 66 14.42 -15.06 4.45
C ILE A 66 15.66 -14.38 5.00
N ASP A 67 15.57 -13.74 6.18
CA ASP A 67 16.64 -12.87 6.71
C ASP A 67 17.82 -13.69 7.32
N HIS A 68 17.60 -14.96 7.66
CA HIS A 68 18.61 -15.85 8.20
C HIS A 68 18.91 -17.00 7.24
N PRO A 69 19.91 -16.87 6.35
CA PRO A 69 20.24 -17.88 5.35
C PRO A 69 20.66 -19.24 5.94
N GLU A 70 21.13 -19.28 7.19
CA GLU A 70 21.40 -20.53 7.92
C GLU A 70 20.13 -21.28 8.36
N MET A 71 18.98 -20.61 8.36
CA MET A 71 17.68 -21.19 8.69
C MET A 71 16.86 -21.55 7.45
N HIS A 72 17.52 -21.71 6.31
CA HIS A 72 16.84 -22.23 5.12
C HIS A 72 16.08 -23.51 5.46
N LEU A 73 14.89 -23.61 4.89
CA LEU A 73 13.98 -24.73 5.02
C LEU A 73 14.75 -26.06 5.02
N SER A 74 14.69 -26.76 6.14
CA SER A 74 15.27 -28.09 6.26
C SER A 74 14.60 -29.04 5.25
N GLU A 75 15.27 -30.16 4.94
CA GLU A 75 14.66 -31.19 4.07
C GLU A 75 13.32 -31.68 4.65
N ASP A 76 13.19 -31.68 5.99
CA ASP A 76 11.97 -32.08 6.70
C ASP A 76 10.79 -31.13 6.53
N GLU A 77 11.06 -29.84 6.22
CA GLU A 77 10.02 -28.82 5.97
C GLU A 77 9.60 -28.75 4.50
N CYS A 78 10.23 -29.54 3.63
CA CYS A 78 9.98 -29.58 2.21
C CYS A 78 9.56 -30.96 1.78
N GLU A 79 8.46 -31.07 1.06
CA GLU A 79 8.03 -32.29 0.40
C GLU A 79 8.53 -32.32 -1.05
N PHE A 80 8.81 -33.53 -1.56
CA PHE A 80 9.16 -33.72 -2.96
C PHE A 80 7.99 -34.30 -3.73
N TRP A 81 7.52 -33.57 -4.74
CA TRP A 81 6.52 -34.04 -5.67
C TRP A 81 7.04 -33.97 -7.11
N ASN A 82 7.05 -35.09 -7.81
CA ASN A 82 7.60 -35.22 -9.17
C ASN A 82 9.04 -34.67 -9.33
N GLY A 83 9.86 -34.82 -8.29
CA GLY A 83 11.25 -34.35 -8.29
C GLY A 83 11.39 -32.84 -8.04
N LYS A 84 10.30 -32.15 -7.69
CA LYS A 84 10.32 -30.75 -7.26
C LYS A 84 10.11 -30.65 -5.77
N LYS A 85 10.84 -29.75 -5.15
CA LYS A 85 10.78 -29.46 -3.73
C LYS A 85 9.61 -28.50 -3.46
N PHE A 86 8.71 -28.87 -2.55
CA PHE A 86 7.60 -28.04 -2.09
C PHE A 86 7.73 -27.82 -0.59
N TYR A 87 7.19 -26.73 -0.12
CA TYR A 87 7.07 -26.48 1.31
C TYR A 87 6.02 -27.42 1.92
N SER A 88 6.19 -27.75 3.20
CA SER A 88 5.10 -28.39 3.94
C SER A 88 3.87 -27.46 3.96
N PRO A 89 2.64 -27.98 4.05
CA PRO A 89 1.43 -27.13 4.02
C PRO A 89 1.42 -25.99 5.04
N GLU A 90 2.05 -26.20 6.20
CA GLU A 90 2.15 -25.19 7.25
C GLU A 90 3.12 -24.06 6.88
N VAL A 91 4.25 -24.41 6.26
CA VAL A 91 5.23 -23.44 5.78
C VAL A 91 4.70 -22.72 4.55
N GLU A 92 4.06 -23.45 3.63
CA GLU A 92 3.41 -22.88 2.45
C GLU A 92 2.41 -21.80 2.84
N GLN A 93 1.53 -22.08 3.80
CA GLN A 93 0.56 -21.09 4.29
C GLN A 93 1.27 -19.82 4.81
N LYS A 94 2.35 -19.96 5.59
CA LYS A 94 3.09 -18.81 6.11
C LYS A 94 3.76 -17.99 5.00
N ILE A 95 4.33 -18.68 4.01
CA ILE A 95 4.95 -18.03 2.85
C ILE A 95 3.88 -17.31 2.03
N ASP A 96 2.74 -17.93 1.78
CA ASP A 96 1.63 -17.32 1.05
C ASP A 96 1.08 -16.08 1.77
N GLU A 97 0.87 -16.14 3.09
CA GLU A 97 0.45 -14.98 3.88
C GLU A 97 1.44 -13.82 3.75
N MET A 98 2.75 -14.13 3.80
CA MET A 98 3.82 -13.15 3.62
C MET A 98 3.80 -12.56 2.21
N LEU A 99 3.74 -13.38 1.17
CA LEU A 99 3.72 -12.93 -0.22
C LEU A 99 2.47 -12.11 -0.54
N LEU A 100 1.29 -12.51 -0.04
CA LEU A 100 0.04 -11.75 -0.18
C LEU A 100 0.13 -10.37 0.48
N PHE A 101 0.75 -10.29 1.66
CA PHE A 101 0.98 -9.01 2.31
C PHE A 101 1.83 -8.09 1.44
N PHE A 102 2.99 -8.57 0.96
CA PHE A 102 3.87 -7.75 0.13
C PHE A 102 3.29 -7.42 -1.24
N SER A 103 2.51 -8.32 -1.84
CA SER A 103 1.72 -8.04 -3.04
C SER A 103 0.73 -6.89 -2.81
N ASN A 104 0.04 -6.90 -1.66
CA ASN A 104 -0.84 -5.78 -1.29
C ASN A 104 -0.05 -4.47 -1.07
N VAL A 105 1.14 -4.51 -0.45
CA VAL A 105 2.01 -3.32 -0.32
C VAL A 105 2.35 -2.74 -1.70
N CYS A 106 2.75 -3.58 -2.65
CA CYS A 106 3.05 -3.18 -4.02
C CYS A 106 1.82 -2.59 -4.72
N TYR A 107 0.67 -3.24 -4.60
CA TYR A 107 -0.59 -2.74 -5.14
C TYR A 107 -0.97 -1.36 -4.59
N GLN A 108 -0.90 -1.17 -3.27
CA GLN A 108 -1.21 0.12 -2.63
C GLN A 108 -0.24 1.22 -3.08
N LYS A 109 1.04 0.88 -3.26
CA LYS A 109 2.05 1.79 -3.81
C LYS A 109 1.74 2.17 -5.26
N LYS A 110 1.42 1.19 -6.11
CA LYS A 110 1.06 1.38 -7.53
C LYS A 110 -0.19 2.26 -7.68
N LYS A 111 -1.18 2.10 -6.81
CA LYS A 111 -2.38 2.95 -6.75
C LYS A 111 -2.14 4.34 -6.16
N GLY A 112 -0.95 4.64 -5.66
CA GLY A 112 -0.61 5.94 -5.07
C GLY A 112 -1.21 6.17 -3.68
N PHE A 113 -1.71 5.13 -3.03
CA PHE A 113 -2.18 5.21 -1.65
C PHE A 113 -1.02 5.27 -0.66
N LEU A 114 0.10 4.62 -0.97
CA LEU A 114 1.34 4.76 -0.20
C LEU A 114 2.21 5.85 -0.84
N PRO A 115 2.64 6.87 -0.08
CA PRO A 115 3.58 7.87 -0.56
C PRO A 115 4.90 7.23 -1.01
N ARG A 116 5.54 7.83 -2.02
CA ARG A 116 6.79 7.27 -2.60
C ARG A 116 7.88 7.02 -1.57
N ASN A 117 7.98 7.87 -0.55
CA ASN A 117 9.03 7.79 0.47
C ASN A 117 8.67 6.82 1.62
N GLU A 118 7.38 6.61 1.89
CA GLU A 118 6.93 5.76 3.01
C GLU A 118 6.93 4.28 2.64
N GLY A 119 6.75 3.94 1.36
CA GLY A 119 6.88 2.56 0.87
C GLY A 119 8.31 1.99 0.95
N THR A 120 9.32 2.83 1.26
CA THR A 120 10.70 2.37 1.43
C THR A 120 10.91 1.55 2.70
N ILE A 121 9.99 1.62 3.68
CA ILE A 121 10.04 0.83 4.92
C ILE A 121 10.05 -0.67 4.59
N PHE A 122 9.27 -1.09 3.60
CA PHE A 122 9.19 -2.49 3.17
C PHE A 122 10.16 -2.86 2.05
N ARG A 123 11.00 -1.90 1.60
CA ARG A 123 11.86 -2.11 0.44
C ARG A 123 12.92 -3.17 0.69
N TYR A 124 13.51 -3.17 1.89
CA TYR A 124 14.54 -4.14 2.25
C TYR A 124 13.95 -5.55 2.17
N GLN A 125 12.84 -5.78 2.87
CA GLN A 125 12.17 -7.07 2.91
C GLN A 125 11.76 -7.55 1.50
N LEU A 126 11.22 -6.66 0.68
CA LEU A 126 10.86 -6.99 -0.70
C LEU A 126 12.08 -7.41 -1.52
N VAL A 127 13.20 -6.71 -1.39
CA VAL A 127 14.43 -7.06 -2.13
C VAL A 127 14.94 -8.44 -1.69
N GLU A 128 14.96 -8.73 -0.39
CA GLU A 128 15.42 -10.01 0.14
C GLU A 128 14.48 -11.16 -0.30
N ILE A 129 13.16 -10.99 -0.19
CA ILE A 129 12.16 -11.97 -0.64
C ILE A 129 12.33 -12.28 -2.14
N LEU A 130 12.46 -11.26 -2.98
CA LEU A 130 12.59 -11.43 -4.43
C LEU A 130 13.99 -11.91 -4.85
N ALA A 131 15.01 -11.74 -4.00
CA ALA A 131 16.35 -12.26 -4.22
C ALA A 131 16.46 -13.76 -3.84
N ASP A 132 15.61 -14.25 -2.93
CA ASP A 132 15.63 -15.62 -2.48
C ASP A 132 15.29 -16.62 -3.61
N PRO A 133 16.19 -17.59 -3.93
CA PRO A 133 15.97 -18.50 -5.03
C PRO A 133 14.80 -19.48 -4.78
N GLN A 134 14.57 -19.89 -3.53
CA GLN A 134 13.48 -20.82 -3.18
C GLN A 134 12.13 -20.15 -3.34
N ILE A 135 12.00 -18.91 -2.87
CA ILE A 135 10.78 -18.11 -3.05
C ILE A 135 10.51 -17.85 -4.53
N ARG A 136 11.52 -17.51 -5.32
CA ARG A 136 11.36 -17.31 -6.78
C ARG A 136 10.90 -18.58 -7.49
N ASP A 137 11.43 -19.73 -7.12
CA ASP A 137 11.01 -21.00 -7.73
C ASP A 137 9.59 -21.37 -7.31
N TYR A 138 9.23 -21.10 -6.05
CA TYR A 138 7.86 -21.26 -5.55
C TYR A 138 6.87 -20.34 -6.30
N MET A 139 7.18 -19.06 -6.45
CA MET A 139 6.36 -18.11 -7.22
C MET A 139 6.20 -18.53 -8.69
N ARG A 140 7.26 -19.03 -9.33
CA ARG A 140 7.20 -19.57 -10.70
C ARG A 140 6.27 -20.78 -10.79
N TRP A 141 6.35 -21.68 -9.82
CA TRP A 141 5.48 -22.83 -9.76
C TRP A 141 4.03 -22.42 -9.57
N LEU A 142 3.74 -21.51 -8.63
CA LEU A 142 2.39 -20.98 -8.43
C LEU A 142 1.83 -20.30 -9.69
N LYS A 143 2.65 -19.57 -10.42
CA LYS A 143 2.24 -18.92 -11.66
C LYS A 143 1.78 -19.92 -12.71
N VAL A 144 2.48 -21.04 -12.83
CA VAL A 144 2.11 -22.13 -13.74
C VAL A 144 0.88 -22.89 -13.24
N TYR A 145 0.79 -23.12 -11.92
CA TYR A 145 -0.30 -23.90 -11.32
C TYR A 145 -1.62 -23.13 -11.27
N ALA A 146 -1.57 -21.86 -10.90
CA ALA A 146 -2.75 -21.02 -10.73
C ALA A 146 -3.23 -20.36 -12.03
N GLU A 147 -2.40 -20.35 -13.09
CA GLU A 147 -2.69 -19.71 -14.39
C GLU A 147 -3.35 -18.31 -14.24
N ALA A 148 -4.67 -18.24 -14.53
CA ALA A 148 -5.42 -16.98 -14.52
C ALA A 148 -5.69 -16.42 -13.11
N SER A 149 -5.44 -17.19 -12.05
CA SER A 149 -5.74 -16.82 -10.65
C SER A 149 -4.49 -16.49 -9.83
N TYR A 150 -3.33 -16.29 -10.48
CA TYR A 150 -2.07 -15.99 -9.80
C TYR A 150 -2.18 -14.73 -8.92
N PRO A 151 -2.09 -14.85 -7.58
CA PRO A 151 -2.41 -13.75 -6.67
C PRO A 151 -1.26 -12.76 -6.48
N PHE A 152 -0.04 -13.08 -6.94
CA PHE A 152 1.18 -12.32 -6.66
C PHE A 152 1.69 -11.49 -7.84
N GLY A 153 0.83 -11.22 -8.84
CA GLY A 153 1.21 -10.48 -10.05
C GLY A 153 1.81 -9.11 -9.79
N GLU A 154 1.47 -8.47 -8.68
CA GLU A 154 2.03 -7.16 -8.30
C GLU A 154 3.49 -7.25 -7.79
N LEU A 155 4.01 -8.45 -7.51
CA LEU A 155 5.41 -8.67 -7.14
C LEU A 155 6.31 -8.92 -8.36
N ASP A 156 5.71 -9.21 -9.53
CA ASP A 156 6.44 -9.42 -10.79
C ASP A 156 6.81 -8.10 -11.49
N ASP A 157 6.12 -6.98 -11.18
CA ASP A 157 6.32 -5.63 -11.75
C ASP A 157 7.35 -4.81 -10.95
#